data_7c6c0539c58714b300939197b7225487
#
_entry.id   7c6c0539c58714b300939197b7225487
#
_cell.length_a   1.000
_cell.length_b   1.000
_cell.length_c   1.000
_cell.angle_alpha   90.00
_cell.angle_beta   90.00
_cell.angle_gamma   90.00
#
_symmetry.space_group_name_H-M   'P 1'
#
loop_
_entity.id
_entity.type
_entity.pdbx_description
1 polymer ?
#
loop_
_entity_poly.entity_id
_entity_poly.type
_entity_poly.pdbx_seq_one_letter_code
_entity_poly.pdbx_strand_id
1 'polypeptide(L)'
;MPKLSHYGHRGEVHMVDVSAKQVTTRTAKAHGFVKMKPRVVAAVRRLKNPKGNPLEVARIAGIAAAKRTAEWIPLCHPLPLTHIDVTARLCENGVELHSTVIATAQTGVEMEALVAVTAAALTVYDMCKALDKGMEITDIHLVEKTGGKSGDFRREEQPQKRAQRGRKR
;
A
#
# COMPACT_ATOMS: atom_id res chain seq x y z
N MET A 1 -0.15 2.79 -28.93
CA MET A 1 -0.68 3.06 -27.58
C MET A 1 -0.67 1.75 -26.79
N PRO A 2 -0.32 1.76 -25.50
CA PRO A 2 -0.42 0.56 -24.69
C PRO A 2 -1.89 0.09 -24.65
N LYS A 3 -2.12 -1.17 -24.91
CA LYS A 3 -3.46 -1.78 -24.93
C LYS A 3 -3.94 -1.97 -23.50
N LEU A 4 -5.11 -1.41 -23.15
CA LEU A 4 -5.74 -1.64 -21.85
C LEU A 4 -6.26 -3.08 -21.80
N SER A 5 -5.66 -3.93 -20.97
CA SER A 5 -5.87 -5.38 -20.97
C SER A 5 -7.24 -5.84 -20.49
N HIS A 6 -7.98 -4.99 -19.76
CA HIS A 6 -9.30 -5.30 -19.21
C HIS A 6 -10.47 -4.92 -20.12
N TYR A 7 -10.21 -4.41 -21.33
CA TYR A 7 -11.25 -4.03 -22.29
C TYR A 7 -11.26 -4.96 -23.50
N GLY A 8 -12.42 -5.51 -23.80
CA GLY A 8 -12.68 -6.26 -25.00
C GLY A 8 -12.89 -5.37 -26.24
N HIS A 9 -13.11 -6.00 -27.38
CA HIS A 9 -13.23 -5.30 -28.66
C HIS A 9 -14.45 -4.36 -28.75
N ARG A 10 -15.49 -4.59 -27.95
CA ARG A 10 -16.73 -3.80 -27.91
C ARG A 10 -16.79 -2.86 -26.71
N GLY A 11 -15.68 -2.72 -25.95
CA GLY A 11 -15.61 -1.89 -24.75
C GLY A 11 -16.14 -2.56 -23.46
N GLU A 12 -16.52 -3.83 -23.54
CA GLU A 12 -16.87 -4.63 -22.35
C GLU A 12 -15.66 -4.84 -21.45
N VAL A 13 -15.92 -4.85 -20.15
CA VAL A 13 -14.88 -5.07 -19.12
C VAL A 13 -14.83 -6.54 -18.75
N HIS A 14 -13.63 -7.10 -18.67
CA HIS A 14 -13.45 -8.50 -18.27
C HIS A 14 -12.15 -8.70 -17.49
N MET A 15 -12.12 -9.75 -16.67
CA MET A 15 -10.88 -10.21 -16.05
C MET A 15 -9.96 -10.77 -17.11
N VAL A 16 -8.68 -10.41 -17.07
CA VAL A 16 -7.69 -10.85 -18.06
C VAL A 16 -7.48 -12.36 -17.97
N ASP A 17 -7.59 -13.08 -19.09
CA ASP A 17 -7.17 -14.49 -19.14
C ASP A 17 -5.64 -14.59 -19.01
N VAL A 18 -5.21 -15.31 -18.00
CA VAL A 18 -3.79 -15.55 -17.70
C VAL A 18 -3.38 -17.01 -17.92
N SER A 19 -4.27 -17.88 -18.39
CA SER A 19 -4.05 -19.32 -18.51
C SER A 19 -2.79 -19.68 -19.31
N ALA A 20 -2.51 -18.92 -20.38
CA ALA A 20 -1.33 -19.13 -21.23
C ALA A 20 -0.04 -18.49 -20.70
N LYS A 21 -0.08 -17.77 -19.56
CA LYS A 21 1.10 -17.13 -19.00
C LYS A 21 1.91 -18.09 -18.14
N GLN A 22 3.21 -17.98 -18.22
CA GLN A 22 4.11 -18.75 -17.37
C GLN A 22 3.98 -18.33 -15.91
N VAL A 23 4.03 -19.32 -15.03
CA VAL A 23 4.14 -19.13 -13.59
C VAL A 23 5.56 -18.67 -13.27
N THR A 24 5.69 -17.52 -12.64
CA THR A 24 6.97 -16.95 -12.21
C THR A 24 6.85 -16.35 -10.81
N THR A 25 7.98 -16.19 -10.12
CA THR A 25 7.98 -15.43 -8.87
C THR A 25 7.71 -13.96 -9.16
N ARG A 26 6.78 -13.39 -8.42
CA ARG A 26 6.34 -12.01 -8.49
C ARG A 26 6.56 -11.33 -7.16
N THR A 27 7.16 -10.16 -7.17
CA THR A 27 7.30 -9.32 -5.98
C THR A 27 6.73 -7.93 -6.28
N ALA A 28 6.04 -7.35 -5.30
CA ALA A 28 5.65 -5.96 -5.34
C ALA A 28 5.86 -5.31 -3.97
N LYS A 29 6.26 -4.04 -3.99
CA LYS A 29 6.41 -3.19 -2.81
C LYS A 29 5.59 -1.93 -2.99
N ALA A 30 4.88 -1.52 -1.95
CA ALA A 30 4.12 -0.29 -1.93
C ALA A 30 4.44 0.55 -0.69
N HIS A 31 4.18 1.84 -0.81
CA HIS A 31 4.32 2.84 0.24
C HIS A 31 2.99 3.51 0.50
N GLY A 32 2.79 3.99 1.72
CA GLY A 32 1.70 4.86 2.13
C GLY A 32 2.11 5.71 3.34
N PHE A 33 1.43 6.82 3.55
CA PHE A 33 1.70 7.70 4.67
C PHE A 33 0.40 8.22 5.29
N VAL A 34 0.34 8.25 6.63
CA VAL A 34 -0.75 8.90 7.37
C VAL A 34 -0.18 10.11 8.09
N LYS A 35 -0.48 11.31 7.58
CA LYS A 35 -0.03 12.58 8.14
C LYS A 35 -0.80 12.90 9.41
N MET A 36 -0.07 13.29 10.47
CA MET A 36 -0.63 13.55 11.79
C MET A 36 -0.07 14.83 12.39
N LYS A 37 -0.87 15.49 13.22
CA LYS A 37 -0.37 16.59 14.07
C LYS A 37 0.57 16.07 15.16
N PRO A 38 1.55 16.86 15.62
CA PRO A 38 2.53 16.45 16.64
C PRO A 38 1.89 15.89 17.92
N ARG A 39 0.74 16.43 18.34
CA ARG A 39 0.01 15.94 19.52
C ARG A 39 -0.48 14.49 19.36
N VAL A 40 -0.90 14.10 18.13
CA VAL A 40 -1.35 12.74 17.84
C VAL A 40 -0.16 11.78 17.81
N VAL A 41 0.93 12.17 17.15
CA VAL A 41 2.19 11.42 17.15
C VAL A 41 2.68 11.17 18.59
N ALA A 42 2.65 12.20 19.46
CA ALA A 42 3.04 12.06 20.85
C ALA A 42 2.14 11.07 21.63
N ALA A 43 0.81 11.09 21.37
CA ALA A 43 -0.13 10.16 22.00
C ALA A 43 0.12 8.71 21.56
N VAL A 44 0.34 8.48 20.25
CA VAL A 44 0.69 7.15 19.69
C VAL A 44 1.99 6.64 20.29
N ARG A 45 3.03 7.51 20.38
CA ARG A 45 4.34 7.13 20.95
C ARG A 45 4.25 6.69 22.40
N ARG A 46 3.35 7.28 23.17
CA ARG A 46 3.13 6.94 24.59
C ARG A 46 2.24 5.71 24.79
N LEU A 47 1.78 5.08 23.71
CA LEU A 47 0.83 3.95 23.72
C LEU A 47 -0.44 4.23 24.57
N LYS A 48 -0.83 5.50 24.70
CA LYS A 48 -2.02 5.93 25.42
C LYS A 48 -3.29 5.87 24.57
N ASN A 49 -3.34 4.93 23.62
CA ASN A 49 -4.54 4.72 22.82
C ASN A 49 -5.40 3.65 23.49
N PRO A 50 -6.65 3.94 23.88
CA PRO A 50 -7.54 2.97 24.51
C PRO A 50 -7.89 1.78 23.63
N LYS A 51 -7.70 1.90 22.30
CA LYS A 51 -7.89 0.82 21.32
C LYS A 51 -6.66 -0.07 21.14
N GLY A 52 -5.59 0.13 21.91
CA GLY A 52 -4.32 -0.62 21.78
C GLY A 52 -3.28 0.05 20.87
N ASN A 53 -2.28 -0.71 20.44
CA ASN A 53 -1.20 -0.22 19.59
C ASN A 53 -1.67 -0.06 18.12
N PRO A 54 -1.87 1.17 17.61
CA PRO A 54 -2.38 1.39 16.27
C PRO A 54 -1.43 0.88 15.18
N LEU A 55 -0.12 0.82 15.42
CA LEU A 55 0.85 0.37 14.43
C LEU A 55 0.77 -1.14 14.22
N GLU A 56 0.67 -1.92 15.30
CA GLU A 56 0.52 -3.37 15.22
C GLU A 56 -0.83 -3.79 14.62
N VAL A 57 -1.91 -3.13 15.02
CA VAL A 57 -3.24 -3.42 14.45
C VAL A 57 -3.26 -3.08 12.96
N ALA A 58 -2.65 -1.97 12.54
CA ALA A 58 -2.54 -1.60 11.13
C ALA A 58 -1.73 -2.63 10.33
N ARG A 59 -0.62 -3.11 10.87
CA ARG A 59 0.20 -4.15 10.24
C ARG A 59 -0.61 -5.43 9.99
N ILE A 60 -1.32 -5.90 10.99
CA ILE A 60 -2.17 -7.11 10.89
C ILE A 60 -3.31 -6.88 9.88
N ALA A 61 -3.96 -5.72 9.92
CA ALA A 61 -5.03 -5.37 8.99
C ALA A 61 -4.55 -5.33 7.53
N GLY A 62 -3.36 -4.77 7.28
CA GLY A 62 -2.75 -4.77 5.96
C GLY A 62 -2.47 -6.19 5.43
N ILE A 63 -1.92 -7.06 6.27
CA ILE A 63 -1.68 -8.47 5.91
C ILE A 63 -3.01 -9.18 5.60
N ALA A 64 -4.04 -8.97 6.41
CA ALA A 64 -5.35 -9.57 6.21
C ALA A 64 -6.02 -9.09 4.90
N ALA A 65 -5.91 -7.79 4.61
CA ALA A 65 -6.49 -7.18 3.42
C ALA A 65 -5.79 -7.65 2.13
N ALA A 66 -4.46 -7.77 2.12
CA ALA A 66 -3.71 -8.31 0.98
C ALA A 66 -4.21 -9.71 0.57
N LYS A 67 -4.55 -10.57 1.53
CA LYS A 67 -5.09 -11.91 1.29
C LYS A 67 -6.49 -11.91 0.66
N ARG A 68 -7.18 -10.77 0.66
CA ARG A 68 -8.55 -10.58 0.17
C ARG A 68 -8.64 -9.58 -0.98
N THR A 69 -7.53 -9.29 -1.65
CA THR A 69 -7.50 -8.28 -2.72
C THR A 69 -8.54 -8.54 -3.80
N ALA A 70 -8.76 -9.78 -4.21
CA ALA A 70 -9.76 -10.15 -5.22
C ALA A 70 -11.21 -9.86 -4.77
N GLU A 71 -11.49 -9.77 -3.47
CA GLU A 71 -12.78 -9.37 -2.92
C GLU A 71 -13.00 -7.85 -2.97
N TRP A 72 -11.90 -7.06 -2.99
CA TRP A 72 -11.93 -5.60 -3.02
C TRP A 72 -11.88 -5.04 -4.44
N ILE A 73 -11.10 -5.67 -5.30
CA ILE A 73 -10.81 -5.20 -6.66
C ILE A 73 -11.44 -6.17 -7.67
N PRO A 74 -12.55 -5.79 -8.31
CA PRO A 74 -13.43 -6.72 -9.05
C PRO A 74 -12.76 -7.56 -10.14
N LEU A 75 -11.72 -7.05 -10.79
CA LEU A 75 -11.04 -7.73 -11.90
C LEU A 75 -9.69 -8.32 -11.52
N CYS A 76 -9.36 -8.37 -10.22
CA CYS A 76 -8.17 -9.05 -9.73
C CYS A 76 -8.39 -10.56 -9.60
N HIS A 77 -7.35 -11.32 -9.92
CA HIS A 77 -7.33 -12.76 -9.70
C HIS A 77 -7.10 -13.08 -8.21
N PRO A 78 -7.73 -14.10 -7.63
CA PRO A 78 -7.30 -14.64 -6.35
C PRO A 78 -5.93 -15.31 -6.51
N LEU A 79 -4.94 -14.86 -5.74
CA LEU A 79 -3.56 -15.32 -5.88
C LEU A 79 -3.08 -16.09 -4.65
N PRO A 80 -2.29 -17.18 -4.85
CA PRO A 80 -1.64 -17.91 -3.76
C PRO A 80 -0.42 -17.11 -3.25
N LEU A 81 -0.63 -16.17 -2.33
CA LEU A 81 0.44 -15.36 -1.76
C LEU A 81 1.35 -16.21 -0.89
N THR A 82 2.65 -16.15 -1.15
CA THR A 82 3.67 -16.91 -0.41
C THR A 82 4.33 -16.10 0.70
N HIS A 83 4.32 -14.75 0.58
CA HIS A 83 4.85 -13.86 1.59
C HIS A 83 4.09 -12.53 1.58
N ILE A 84 3.79 -12.02 2.76
CA ILE A 84 3.26 -10.67 2.98
C ILE A 84 3.95 -10.10 4.20
N ASP A 85 4.64 -8.99 4.02
CA ASP A 85 5.15 -8.18 5.12
C ASP A 85 4.55 -6.77 5.03
N VAL A 86 4.14 -6.25 6.18
CA VAL A 86 3.65 -4.87 6.32
C VAL A 86 4.36 -4.25 7.50
N THR A 87 4.96 -3.10 7.30
CA THR A 87 5.58 -2.32 8.35
C THR A 87 4.85 -1.01 8.56
N ALA A 88 4.77 -0.57 9.82
CA ALA A 88 4.21 0.71 10.22
C ALA A 88 5.20 1.40 11.17
N ARG A 89 5.75 2.52 10.74
CA ARG A 89 6.77 3.26 11.49
C ARG A 89 6.27 4.65 11.87
N LEU A 90 6.33 4.97 13.16
CA LEU A 90 5.98 6.30 13.65
C LEU A 90 7.12 7.28 13.33
N CYS A 91 6.80 8.34 12.58
CA CYS A 91 7.66 9.45 12.21
C CYS A 91 7.29 10.71 13.00
N GLU A 92 8.00 11.82 12.77
CA GLU A 92 7.73 13.11 13.44
C GLU A 92 6.36 13.71 13.07
N ASN A 93 5.90 13.46 11.84
CA ASN A 93 4.70 14.05 11.26
C ASN A 93 3.62 13.03 10.88
N GLY A 94 3.76 11.76 11.32
CA GLY A 94 2.78 10.74 10.99
C GLY A 94 3.29 9.31 11.09
N VAL A 95 2.62 8.43 10.37
CA VAL A 95 2.98 7.01 10.26
C VAL A 95 3.33 6.69 8.81
N GLU A 96 4.53 6.18 8.60
CA GLU A 96 5.00 5.64 7.33
C GLU A 96 4.68 4.15 7.26
N LEU A 97 4.17 3.73 6.12
CA LEU A 97 3.70 2.37 5.85
C LEU A 97 4.41 1.80 4.63
N HIS A 98 4.86 0.57 4.74
CA HIS A 98 5.40 -0.18 3.60
C HIS A 98 4.78 -1.56 3.58
N SER A 99 4.63 -2.11 2.38
CA SER A 99 4.29 -3.51 2.17
C SER A 99 5.26 -4.17 1.20
N THR A 100 5.47 -5.45 1.40
CA THR A 100 6.14 -6.36 0.46
C THR A 100 5.28 -7.60 0.31
N VAL A 101 4.91 -7.91 -0.94
CA VAL A 101 4.10 -9.08 -1.26
C VAL A 101 4.82 -9.92 -2.31
N ILE A 102 4.82 -11.24 -2.10
CA ILE A 102 5.42 -12.21 -3.02
C ILE A 102 4.42 -13.32 -3.32
N ALA A 103 4.35 -13.69 -4.58
CA ALA A 103 3.62 -14.88 -5.04
C ALA A 103 4.38 -15.59 -6.17
N THR A 104 4.14 -16.88 -6.33
CA THR A 104 4.52 -17.63 -7.52
C THR A 104 3.24 -17.83 -8.33
N ALA A 105 3.07 -16.99 -9.37
CA ALA A 105 1.79 -16.87 -10.07
C ALA A 105 1.94 -16.42 -11.53
N GLN A 106 0.84 -16.47 -12.28
CA GLN A 106 0.75 -16.04 -13.68
C GLN A 106 0.56 -14.53 -13.86
N THR A 107 0.23 -13.81 -12.77
CA THR A 107 0.07 -12.35 -12.79
C THR A 107 0.79 -11.68 -11.62
N GLY A 108 0.93 -10.36 -11.66
CA GLY A 108 1.63 -9.58 -10.64
C GLY A 108 0.82 -9.43 -9.36
N VAL A 109 1.49 -8.97 -8.30
CA VAL A 109 0.96 -8.77 -6.94
C VAL A 109 0.95 -7.29 -6.54
N GLU A 110 0.90 -6.40 -7.54
CA GLU A 110 0.93 -4.96 -7.32
C GLU A 110 -0.29 -4.49 -6.50
N MET A 111 -1.47 -5.05 -6.81
CA MET A 111 -2.71 -4.69 -6.12
C MET A 111 -2.73 -5.19 -4.69
N GLU A 112 -2.20 -6.37 -4.42
CA GLU A 112 -2.06 -6.92 -3.08
C GLU A 112 -1.17 -6.01 -2.21
N ALA A 113 -0.08 -5.51 -2.75
CA ALA A 113 0.80 -4.58 -2.03
C ALA A 113 0.11 -3.23 -1.77
N LEU A 114 -0.59 -2.67 -2.76
CA LEU A 114 -1.34 -1.42 -2.62
C LEU A 114 -2.53 -1.55 -1.65
N VAL A 115 -3.28 -2.63 -1.71
CA VAL A 115 -4.39 -2.92 -0.78
C VAL A 115 -3.87 -3.06 0.65
N ALA A 116 -2.71 -3.70 0.84
CA ALA A 116 -2.07 -3.84 2.15
C ALA A 116 -1.80 -2.49 2.82
N VAL A 117 -1.11 -1.56 2.13
CA VAL A 117 -0.79 -0.24 2.71
C VAL A 117 -2.04 0.62 2.87
N THR A 118 -3.03 0.49 1.98
CA THR A 118 -4.31 1.22 2.07
C THR A 118 -5.09 0.80 3.31
N ALA A 119 -5.25 -0.51 3.54
CA ALA A 119 -5.94 -1.02 4.71
C ALA A 119 -5.21 -0.67 6.01
N ALA A 120 -3.87 -0.73 6.00
CA ALA A 120 -3.04 -0.30 7.12
C ALA A 120 -3.25 1.19 7.43
N ALA A 121 -3.27 2.06 6.41
CA ALA A 121 -3.50 3.50 6.57
C ALA A 121 -4.89 3.82 7.12
N LEU A 122 -5.93 3.17 6.60
CA LEU A 122 -7.30 3.29 7.10
C LEU A 122 -7.40 2.84 8.56
N THR A 123 -6.68 1.79 8.94
CA THR A 123 -6.65 1.28 10.32
C THR A 123 -5.97 2.25 11.26
N VAL A 124 -4.82 2.83 10.87
CA VAL A 124 -4.18 3.91 11.63
C VAL A 124 -5.15 5.07 11.84
N TYR A 125 -5.83 5.50 10.77
CA TYR A 125 -6.82 6.57 10.84
C TYR A 125 -7.96 6.23 11.81
N ASP A 126 -8.58 5.05 11.68
CA ASP A 126 -9.68 4.63 12.56
C ASP A 126 -9.26 4.61 14.04
N MET A 127 -8.08 4.09 14.32
CA MET A 127 -7.58 3.98 15.69
C MET A 127 -7.23 5.33 16.32
N CYS A 128 -6.88 6.32 15.51
CA CYS A 128 -6.44 7.63 15.97
C CYS A 128 -7.45 8.77 15.78
N LYS A 129 -8.54 8.58 15.04
CA LYS A 129 -9.51 9.63 14.67
C LYS A 129 -10.20 10.31 15.86
N ALA A 130 -10.25 9.67 17.02
CA ALA A 130 -10.75 10.30 18.26
C ALA A 130 -9.85 11.46 18.73
N LEU A 131 -8.55 11.42 18.38
CA LEU A 131 -7.58 12.47 18.73
C LEU A 131 -7.56 13.60 17.70
N ASP A 132 -7.71 13.25 16.41
CA ASP A 132 -7.75 14.23 15.31
C ASP A 132 -8.41 13.61 14.06
N LYS A 133 -9.54 14.16 13.65
CA LYS A 133 -10.22 13.77 12.40
C LYS A 133 -9.56 14.37 11.16
N GLY A 134 -8.69 15.35 11.32
CA GLY A 134 -7.99 16.04 10.22
C GLY A 134 -6.70 15.35 9.76
N MET A 135 -6.48 14.07 10.13
CA MET A 135 -5.39 13.27 9.57
C MET A 135 -5.64 13.01 8.09
N GLU A 136 -4.56 12.98 7.30
CA GLU A 136 -4.61 12.78 5.87
C GLU A 136 -3.89 11.47 5.50
N ILE A 137 -4.55 10.63 4.69
CA ILE A 137 -3.91 9.47 4.07
C ILE A 137 -3.32 9.95 2.74
N THR A 138 -2.01 9.82 2.59
CA THR A 138 -1.27 10.35 1.43
C THR A 138 -0.25 9.34 0.92
N ASP A 139 0.33 9.64 -0.24
CA ASP A 139 1.49 8.94 -0.81
C ASP A 139 1.32 7.43 -0.98
N ILE A 140 0.08 6.97 -1.22
CA ILE A 140 -0.16 5.56 -1.55
C ILE A 140 0.28 5.35 -2.99
N HIS A 141 1.36 4.55 -3.17
CA HIS A 141 1.87 4.24 -4.49
C HIS A 141 2.70 2.95 -4.51
N LEU A 142 2.82 2.38 -5.71
CA LEU A 142 3.75 1.30 -5.99
C LEU A 142 5.19 1.84 -6.01
N VAL A 143 6.08 1.19 -5.26
CA VAL A 143 7.52 1.51 -5.19
C VAL A 143 8.30 0.68 -6.18
N GLU A 144 8.05 -0.62 -6.19
CA GLU A 144 8.80 -1.59 -7.00
C GLU A 144 7.91 -2.76 -7.35
N LYS A 145 8.10 -3.31 -8.53
CA LYS A 145 7.64 -4.65 -8.86
C LYS A 145 8.70 -5.40 -9.64
N THR A 146 8.78 -6.69 -9.45
CA THR A 146 9.68 -7.55 -10.21
C THR A 146 8.98 -8.81 -10.71
N GLY A 147 9.51 -9.36 -11.78
CA GLY A 147 9.03 -10.59 -12.41
C GLY A 147 7.96 -10.36 -13.47
N GLY A 148 7.86 -11.36 -14.35
CA GLY A 148 6.89 -11.43 -15.43
C GLY A 148 7.30 -10.74 -16.73
N LYS A 149 6.43 -10.91 -17.75
CA LYS A 149 6.70 -10.48 -19.13
C LYS A 149 6.86 -8.95 -19.28
N SER A 150 6.21 -8.16 -18.41
CA SER A 150 6.25 -6.69 -18.47
C SER A 150 7.53 -6.08 -17.90
N GLY A 151 8.49 -6.93 -17.46
CA GLY A 151 9.73 -6.48 -16.86
C GLY A 151 9.55 -5.86 -15.46
N ASP A 152 10.66 -5.38 -14.94
CA ASP A 152 10.73 -4.76 -13.62
C ASP A 152 10.35 -3.28 -13.69
N PHE A 153 9.74 -2.80 -12.61
CA PHE A 153 9.44 -1.39 -12.41
C PHE A 153 10.03 -0.96 -11.08
N ARG A 154 10.68 0.19 -11.08
CA ARG A 154 11.12 0.88 -9.87
C ARG A 154 10.78 2.36 -10.01
N ARG A 155 10.07 2.88 -8.99
CA ARG A 155 9.77 4.32 -8.93
C ARG A 155 11.06 5.10 -8.65
N GLU A 156 11.34 6.10 -9.47
CA GLU A 156 12.39 7.07 -9.18
C GLU A 156 11.98 7.90 -7.95
N GLU A 157 12.86 8.00 -6.98
CA GLU A 157 12.66 8.89 -5.83
C GLU A 157 12.62 10.33 -6.34
N GLN A 158 11.47 10.99 -6.23
CA GLN A 158 11.43 12.43 -6.44
C GLN A 158 12.25 13.08 -5.32
N PRO A 159 13.26 13.93 -5.64
CA PRO A 159 14.01 14.62 -4.60
C PRO A 159 13.03 15.43 -3.76
N GLN A 160 12.97 15.13 -2.46
CA GLN A 160 12.15 15.87 -1.51
C GLN A 160 12.49 17.35 -1.67
N LYS A 161 11.52 18.18 -2.04
CA LYS A 161 11.68 19.65 -2.01
C LYS A 161 12.03 20.02 -0.58
N ARG A 162 13.32 20.24 -0.30
CA ARG A 162 13.77 20.80 0.96
C ARG A 162 13.00 22.10 1.16
N ALA A 163 12.19 22.16 2.20
CA ALA A 163 11.54 23.39 2.62
C ALA A 163 12.64 24.46 2.75
N GLN A 164 12.61 25.47 1.88
CA GLN A 164 13.47 26.61 1.98
C GLN A 164 13.18 27.29 3.33
N ARG A 165 14.05 27.07 4.29
CA ARG A 165 14.09 27.90 5.50
C ARG A 165 14.42 29.32 5.01
N GLY A 166 13.41 30.15 4.88
CA GLY A 166 13.56 31.58 4.61
C GLY A 166 14.43 32.20 5.70
N ARG A 167 15.64 32.59 5.33
CA ARG A 167 16.41 33.56 6.10
C ARG A 167 15.65 34.88 6.06
N LYS A 168 14.94 35.20 7.13
CA LYS A 168 14.58 36.61 7.42
C LYS A 168 15.79 37.26 8.02
N ARG A 169 16.28 38.25 7.31
CA ARG A 169 17.17 39.31 7.87
C ARG A 169 16.36 40.25 8.72
#